data_b50f3f8eb564944f5ab22f53b9a51a51
#
_entry.id   b50f3f8eb564944f5ab22f53b9a51a51
#
_cell.length_a   1.000
_cell.length_b   1.000
_cell.length_c   1.000
_cell.angle_alpha   90.00
_cell.angle_beta   90.00
_cell.angle_gamma   90.00
#
_symmetry.space_group_name_H-M   'P 1'
#
loop_
_entity.id
_entity.type
_entity.pdbx_description
1 polymer ?
#
loop_
_entity_poly.entity_id
_entity_poly.type
_entity_poly.pdbx_seq_one_letter_code
_entity_poly.pdbx_strand_id
1 'polypeptide(L)'
;DVSAAVNLCGDLTEIAPVYYQYGNHESILMRYGKDGIKVPIDAYLEKKGVHFFYNDFVDIQVNGNELALMGISVSEENYERWAAVSVEQFQKRETYKILLSHYPSLYYSTLSEADIDLALAGHYHGGLIRIPGIGGLYHPDDGLFPKYSGGKYRLKKGTLIVSRGLGNHGWIPRINNQPELTVIELVPENEQEEG
;
A
#
# COMPACT_ATOMS: atom_id res chain seq x y z
N ASP A 1 -11.83 -14.75 6.81
CA ASP A 1 -12.18 -15.26 5.49
C ASP A 1 -11.56 -14.36 4.42
N VAL A 2 -10.54 -14.86 3.70
CA VAL A 2 -9.84 -14.11 2.65
C VAL A 2 -10.51 -14.23 1.28
N SER A 3 -11.55 -15.08 1.15
CA SER A 3 -12.18 -15.37 -0.15
C SER A 3 -12.79 -14.12 -0.79
N ALA A 4 -13.36 -13.23 0.00
CA ALA A 4 -13.92 -11.97 -0.52
C ALA A 4 -12.85 -11.09 -1.19
N ALA A 5 -11.68 -10.93 -0.56
CA ALA A 5 -10.57 -10.16 -1.12
C ALA A 5 -9.99 -10.83 -2.37
N VAL A 6 -9.77 -12.16 -2.32
CA VAL A 6 -9.27 -12.94 -3.47
C VAL A 6 -10.24 -12.88 -4.65
N ASN A 7 -11.54 -12.98 -4.40
CA ASN A 7 -12.55 -12.89 -5.46
C ASN A 7 -12.61 -11.49 -6.04
N LEU A 8 -12.67 -10.45 -5.21
CA LEU A 8 -12.66 -9.06 -5.68
C LEU A 8 -11.42 -8.78 -6.57
N CYS A 9 -10.23 -9.15 -6.11
CA CYS A 9 -9.02 -8.96 -6.91
C CYS A 9 -9.07 -9.74 -8.22
N GLY A 10 -9.63 -10.97 -8.21
CA GLY A 10 -9.82 -11.77 -9.42
C GLY A 10 -10.81 -11.14 -10.40
N ASP A 11 -11.94 -10.62 -9.91
CA ASP A 11 -12.93 -9.95 -10.76
C ASP A 11 -12.35 -8.67 -11.39
N LEU A 12 -11.49 -7.96 -10.65
CA LEU A 12 -10.81 -6.77 -11.16
C LEU A 12 -9.82 -7.07 -12.29
N THR A 13 -9.24 -8.28 -12.37
CA THR A 13 -8.32 -8.65 -13.47
C THR A 13 -9.02 -8.72 -14.83
N GLU A 14 -10.35 -8.86 -14.86
CA GLU A 14 -11.15 -8.79 -16.09
C GLU A 14 -11.27 -7.36 -16.64
N ILE A 15 -10.96 -6.35 -15.82
CA ILE A 15 -11.08 -4.91 -16.14
C ILE A 15 -9.72 -4.31 -16.43
N ALA A 16 -8.70 -4.59 -15.59
CA ALA A 16 -7.37 -4.01 -15.68
C ALA A 16 -6.33 -4.91 -14.98
N PRO A 17 -5.01 -4.71 -15.25
CA PRO A 17 -3.96 -5.37 -14.48
C PRO A 17 -4.08 -5.08 -12.98
N VAL A 18 -4.00 -6.11 -12.15
CA VAL A 18 -4.12 -6.00 -10.70
C VAL A 18 -2.77 -6.32 -10.06
N TYR A 19 -2.28 -5.41 -9.24
CA TYR A 19 -1.05 -5.54 -8.47
C TYR A 19 -1.38 -5.59 -6.99
N TYR A 20 -0.90 -6.59 -6.30
CA TYR A 20 -1.25 -6.84 -4.91
C TYR A 20 -0.03 -6.81 -4.00
N GLN A 21 -0.09 -5.96 -3.00
CA GLN A 21 0.87 -5.90 -1.92
C GLN A 21 0.19 -6.37 -0.63
N TYR A 22 0.71 -7.41 0.00
CA TYR A 22 0.14 -7.95 1.22
C TYR A 22 0.51 -7.16 2.46
N GLY A 23 -0.38 -7.21 3.47
CA GLY A 23 -0.17 -6.59 4.77
C GLY A 23 0.19 -7.60 5.88
N ASN A 24 0.13 -7.13 7.12
CA ASN A 24 0.41 -7.94 8.30
C ASN A 24 -0.56 -9.12 8.47
N HIS A 25 -1.84 -8.94 8.13
CA HIS A 25 -2.84 -10.00 8.26
C HIS A 25 -2.58 -11.15 7.29
N GLU A 26 -2.30 -10.86 6.01
CA GLU A 26 -1.94 -11.87 5.03
C GLU A 26 -0.63 -12.56 5.41
N SER A 27 0.37 -11.80 5.86
CA SER A 27 1.65 -12.32 6.34
C SER A 27 1.46 -13.34 7.49
N ILE A 28 0.57 -13.03 8.44
CA ILE A 28 0.22 -13.94 9.53
C ILE A 28 -0.45 -15.21 8.99
N LEU A 29 -1.42 -15.07 8.10
CA LEU A 29 -2.15 -16.22 7.54
C LEU A 29 -1.27 -17.13 6.69
N MET A 30 -0.36 -16.56 5.88
CA MET A 30 0.58 -17.33 5.07
C MET A 30 1.64 -18.04 5.93
N ARG A 31 2.11 -17.39 7.00
CA ARG A 31 3.17 -17.93 7.86
C ARG A 31 2.66 -18.92 8.91
N TYR A 32 1.62 -18.54 9.64
CA TYR A 32 1.11 -19.27 10.79
C TYR A 32 -0.23 -19.96 10.52
N GLY A 33 -0.99 -19.44 9.57
CA GLY A 33 -2.30 -19.96 9.19
C GLY A 33 -3.42 -19.55 10.15
N LYS A 34 -4.60 -20.11 9.87
CA LYS A 34 -5.75 -20.08 10.76
C LYS A 34 -5.91 -21.49 11.33
N ASP A 35 -6.00 -21.60 12.64
CA ASP A 35 -6.08 -22.89 13.35
C ASP A 35 -4.93 -23.87 12.96
N GLY A 36 -3.72 -23.32 12.72
CA GLY A 36 -2.54 -24.07 12.31
C GLY A 36 -2.48 -24.46 10.82
N ILE A 37 -3.48 -24.09 10.03
CA ILE A 37 -3.55 -24.35 8.58
C ILE A 37 -3.14 -23.09 7.83
N LYS A 38 -1.99 -23.13 7.15
CA LYS A 38 -1.51 -22.02 6.31
C LYS A 38 -2.44 -21.78 5.14
N VAL A 39 -2.68 -20.50 4.84
CA VAL A 39 -3.51 -20.09 3.71
C VAL A 39 -2.60 -19.52 2.63
N PRO A 40 -2.46 -20.16 1.46
CA PRO A 40 -1.61 -19.71 0.36
C PRO A 40 -2.34 -18.60 -0.44
N ILE A 41 -2.45 -17.42 0.15
CA ILE A 41 -3.16 -16.26 -0.44
C ILE A 41 -2.50 -15.84 -1.74
N ASP A 42 -1.18 -15.84 -1.77
CA ASP A 42 -0.34 -15.57 -2.92
C ASP A 42 -0.71 -16.47 -4.11
N ALA A 43 -0.67 -17.79 -3.91
CA ALA A 43 -1.02 -18.75 -4.95
C ALA A 43 -2.48 -18.62 -5.43
N TYR A 44 -3.41 -18.25 -4.55
CA TYR A 44 -4.80 -18.00 -4.95
C TYR A 44 -4.95 -16.75 -5.81
N LEU A 45 -4.24 -15.66 -5.48
CA LEU A 45 -4.26 -14.43 -6.24
C LEU A 45 -3.56 -14.59 -7.60
N GLU A 46 -2.37 -15.19 -7.61
CA GLU A 46 -1.62 -15.45 -8.85
C GLU A 46 -2.41 -16.33 -9.83
N LYS A 47 -3.11 -17.36 -9.33
CA LYS A 47 -3.99 -18.20 -10.14
C LYS A 47 -5.13 -17.42 -10.81
N LYS A 48 -5.52 -16.28 -10.23
CA LYS A 48 -6.53 -15.38 -10.80
C LYS A 48 -5.92 -14.27 -11.69
N GLY A 49 -4.62 -14.32 -11.95
CA GLY A 49 -3.93 -13.34 -12.80
C GLY A 49 -3.51 -12.06 -12.09
N VAL A 50 -3.56 -12.03 -10.76
CA VAL A 50 -3.08 -10.91 -9.96
C VAL A 50 -1.56 -10.98 -9.84
N HIS A 51 -0.88 -9.87 -10.07
CA HIS A 51 0.56 -9.76 -9.81
C HIS A 51 0.80 -9.55 -8.31
N PHE A 52 1.40 -10.56 -7.66
CA PHE A 52 1.67 -10.53 -6.22
C PHE A 52 3.13 -10.17 -5.96
N PHE A 53 3.37 -9.15 -5.13
CA PHE A 53 4.72 -8.70 -4.79
C PHE A 53 5.31 -9.43 -3.57
N TYR A 54 6.60 -9.84 -3.71
CA TYR A 54 7.40 -10.45 -2.65
C TYR A 54 8.58 -9.57 -2.19
N ASN A 55 8.36 -8.26 -2.01
CA ASN A 55 9.37 -7.22 -1.79
C ASN A 55 10.27 -7.04 -3.01
N ASP A 56 9.66 -7.00 -4.16
CA ASP A 56 10.27 -6.85 -5.47
C ASP A 56 9.57 -5.75 -6.29
N PHE A 57 10.00 -5.55 -7.53
CA PHE A 57 9.43 -4.53 -8.40
C PHE A 57 9.33 -5.02 -9.85
N VAL A 58 8.49 -4.34 -10.61
CA VAL A 58 8.27 -4.58 -12.03
C VAL A 58 8.20 -3.26 -12.78
N ASP A 59 8.78 -3.23 -13.98
CA ASP A 59 8.60 -2.13 -14.91
C ASP A 59 7.32 -2.39 -15.74
N ILE A 60 6.42 -1.43 -15.83
CA ILE A 60 5.13 -1.53 -16.52
C ILE A 60 4.99 -0.45 -17.56
N GLN A 61 4.23 -0.74 -18.63
CA GLN A 61 3.89 0.22 -19.68
C GLN A 61 2.44 0.63 -19.55
N VAL A 62 2.19 1.94 -19.45
CA VAL A 62 0.84 2.51 -19.35
C VAL A 62 0.73 3.68 -20.32
N ASN A 63 -0.15 3.55 -21.32
CA ASN A 63 -0.39 4.60 -22.33
C ASN A 63 0.90 5.13 -22.99
N GLY A 64 1.86 4.23 -23.26
CA GLY A 64 3.14 4.59 -23.88
C GLY A 64 4.21 5.14 -22.92
N ASN A 65 3.89 5.27 -21.65
CA ASN A 65 4.83 5.69 -20.60
C ASN A 65 5.31 4.47 -19.80
N GLU A 66 6.58 4.47 -19.43
CA GLU A 66 7.17 3.47 -18.55
C GLU A 66 7.10 3.93 -17.10
N LEU A 67 6.63 3.05 -16.23
CA LEU A 67 6.55 3.27 -14.78
C LEU A 67 7.24 2.09 -14.08
N ALA A 68 7.89 2.34 -12.96
CA ALA A 68 8.36 1.28 -12.07
C ALA A 68 7.40 1.15 -10.87
N LEU A 69 6.92 -0.06 -10.63
CA LEU A 69 6.01 -0.38 -9.54
C LEU A 69 6.65 -1.37 -8.60
N MET A 70 6.77 -1.03 -7.34
CA MET A 70 7.35 -1.87 -6.29
C MET A 70 6.35 -2.15 -5.19
N GLY A 71 6.38 -3.38 -4.64
CA GLY A 71 5.61 -3.75 -3.47
C GLY A 71 6.49 -4.16 -2.29
N ILE A 72 6.25 -3.59 -1.10
CA ILE A 72 6.96 -3.92 0.14
C ILE A 72 5.99 -4.29 1.26
N SER A 73 6.20 -5.46 1.88
CA SER A 73 5.39 -6.01 2.98
C SER A 73 6.07 -6.01 4.34
N VAL A 74 7.24 -5.43 4.46
CA VAL A 74 8.00 -5.44 5.72
C VAL A 74 7.78 -4.17 6.52
N SER A 75 7.83 -4.29 7.85
CA SER A 75 7.96 -3.15 8.76
C SER A 75 9.40 -2.65 8.77
N GLU A 76 9.62 -1.48 9.41
CA GLU A 76 10.95 -0.88 9.56
C GLU A 76 11.98 -1.85 10.14
N GLU A 77 11.60 -2.62 11.15
CA GLU A 77 12.48 -3.58 11.85
C GLU A 77 13.04 -4.67 10.93
N ASN A 78 12.30 -5.01 9.87
CA ASN A 78 12.65 -6.07 8.95
C ASN A 78 13.17 -5.57 7.59
N TYR A 79 13.17 -4.26 7.38
CA TYR A 79 13.51 -3.62 6.11
C TYR A 79 14.88 -4.01 5.60
N GLU A 80 15.93 -3.82 6.42
CA GLU A 80 17.32 -4.11 6.03
C GLU A 80 17.52 -5.57 5.58
N ARG A 81 16.81 -6.47 6.21
CA ARG A 81 16.95 -7.91 5.93
C ARG A 81 16.23 -8.34 4.65
N TRP A 82 15.07 -7.75 4.34
CA TRP A 82 14.15 -8.31 3.36
C TRP A 82 13.85 -7.43 2.16
N ALA A 83 14.10 -6.12 2.25
CA ALA A 83 13.71 -5.18 1.21
C ALA A 83 14.81 -4.22 0.76
N ALA A 84 15.83 -3.94 1.56
CA ALA A 84 16.81 -2.89 1.27
C ALA A 84 17.50 -3.04 -0.09
N VAL A 85 17.91 -4.25 -0.47
CA VAL A 85 18.57 -4.52 -1.76
C VAL A 85 17.62 -4.25 -2.93
N SER A 86 16.37 -4.70 -2.83
CA SER A 86 15.37 -4.46 -3.89
C SER A 86 15.03 -2.98 -4.02
N VAL A 87 14.93 -2.26 -2.90
CA VAL A 87 14.71 -0.81 -2.91
C VAL A 87 15.88 -0.06 -3.52
N GLU A 88 17.12 -0.45 -3.22
CA GLU A 88 18.30 0.15 -3.85
C GLU A 88 18.29 -0.01 -5.37
N GLN A 89 17.90 -1.18 -5.87
CA GLN A 89 17.76 -1.43 -7.29
C GLN A 89 16.59 -0.67 -7.91
N PHE A 90 15.46 -0.58 -7.23
CA PHE A 90 14.29 0.16 -7.64
C PHE A 90 14.59 1.66 -7.81
N GLN A 91 15.30 2.27 -6.86
CA GLN A 91 15.69 3.68 -6.92
C GLN A 91 16.58 4.02 -8.14
N LYS A 92 17.26 3.05 -8.73
CA LYS A 92 18.10 3.24 -9.93
C LYS A 92 17.29 3.34 -11.23
N ARG A 93 15.97 3.13 -11.17
CA ARG A 93 15.09 3.34 -12.32
C ARG A 93 14.98 4.83 -12.63
N GLU A 94 15.06 5.18 -13.91
CA GLU A 94 14.92 6.57 -14.38
C GLU A 94 13.46 6.94 -14.67
N THR A 95 12.55 5.99 -14.51
CA THR A 95 11.10 6.12 -14.73
C THR A 95 10.39 6.60 -13.47
N TYR A 96 9.13 7.01 -13.60
CA TYR A 96 8.29 7.36 -12.45
C TYR A 96 8.09 6.16 -11.53
N LYS A 97 8.43 6.29 -10.26
CA LYS A 97 8.53 5.22 -9.27
C LYS A 97 7.35 5.24 -8.30
N ILE A 98 6.56 4.16 -8.31
CA ILE A 98 5.41 3.97 -7.43
C ILE A 98 5.72 2.85 -6.44
N LEU A 99 5.66 3.15 -5.15
CA LEU A 99 5.81 2.19 -4.07
C LEU A 99 4.45 1.83 -3.46
N LEU A 100 4.12 0.54 -3.44
CA LEU A 100 3.05 -0.01 -2.62
C LEU A 100 3.65 -0.49 -1.30
N SER A 101 3.32 0.15 -0.19
CA SER A 101 3.77 -0.23 1.14
C SER A 101 2.60 -0.36 2.09
N HIS A 102 2.48 -1.52 2.76
CA HIS A 102 1.40 -1.67 3.74
C HIS A 102 1.51 -0.65 4.88
N TYR A 103 2.74 -0.42 5.38
CA TYR A 103 3.02 0.46 6.50
C TYR A 103 3.39 1.87 6.03
N PRO A 104 2.60 2.91 6.35
CA PRO A 104 2.99 4.29 6.05
C PRO A 104 4.30 4.68 6.71
N SER A 105 4.55 4.19 7.93
CA SER A 105 5.75 4.46 8.73
C SER A 105 7.02 4.10 8.00
N LEU A 106 7.07 2.98 7.29
CA LEU A 106 8.23 2.59 6.50
C LEU A 106 8.66 3.71 5.53
N TYR A 107 7.69 4.34 4.86
CA TYR A 107 8.02 5.38 3.90
C TYR A 107 8.47 6.68 4.58
N TYR A 108 7.74 7.18 5.57
CA TYR A 108 8.08 8.48 6.15
C TYR A 108 9.26 8.44 7.14
N SER A 109 9.60 7.29 7.70
CA SER A 109 10.75 7.12 8.59
C SER A 109 12.00 6.60 7.86
N THR A 110 11.92 5.43 7.25
CA THR A 110 13.06 4.71 6.68
C THR A 110 13.36 5.17 5.25
N LEU A 111 12.33 5.38 4.43
CA LEU A 111 12.46 5.70 3.00
C LEU A 111 12.23 7.18 2.68
N SER A 112 12.26 8.07 3.68
CA SER A 112 11.97 9.50 3.49
C SER A 112 12.94 10.23 2.55
N GLU A 113 14.16 9.72 2.38
CA GLU A 113 15.19 10.23 1.48
C GLU A 113 15.31 9.39 0.19
N ALA A 114 14.56 8.30 0.09
CA ALA A 114 14.58 7.44 -1.09
C ALA A 114 14.03 8.17 -2.32
N ASP A 115 14.58 7.86 -3.48
CA ASP A 115 14.11 8.39 -4.75
C ASP A 115 12.87 7.62 -5.22
N ILE A 116 11.71 8.01 -4.66
CA ILE A 116 10.38 7.43 -4.89
C ILE A 116 9.40 8.58 -5.07
N ASP A 117 8.69 8.59 -6.20
CA ASP A 117 7.81 9.71 -6.57
C ASP A 117 6.47 9.64 -5.86
N LEU A 118 5.91 8.42 -5.75
CA LEU A 118 4.62 8.16 -5.12
C LEU A 118 4.68 6.92 -4.25
N ALA A 119 4.29 7.03 -2.99
CA ALA A 119 4.05 5.90 -2.10
C ALA A 119 2.56 5.78 -1.75
N LEU A 120 2.03 4.57 -1.89
CA LEU A 120 0.65 4.22 -1.55
C LEU A 120 0.68 3.29 -0.34
N ALA A 121 -0.05 3.67 0.72
CA ALA A 121 -0.06 2.91 1.96
C ALA A 121 -1.48 2.74 2.54
N GLY A 122 -1.60 1.84 3.50
CA GLY A 122 -2.84 1.57 4.21
C GLY A 122 -2.61 1.44 5.72
N HIS A 123 -2.94 0.28 6.28
CA HIS A 123 -2.67 -0.17 7.65
C HIS A 123 -3.40 0.59 8.77
N TYR A 124 -3.42 1.91 8.75
CA TYR A 124 -3.93 2.74 9.84
C TYR A 124 -5.45 2.82 9.94
N HIS A 125 -6.18 2.27 8.96
CA HIS A 125 -7.65 2.29 8.94
C HIS A 125 -8.25 3.69 9.23
N GLY A 126 -7.54 4.74 8.84
CA GLY A 126 -7.95 6.12 9.11
C GLY A 126 -7.86 6.53 10.59
N GLY A 127 -7.21 5.71 11.46
CA GLY A 127 -7.18 5.90 12.91
C GLY A 127 -8.48 5.49 13.59
N LEU A 128 -9.24 4.57 12.98
CA LEU A 128 -10.52 3.98 13.41
C LEU A 128 -11.63 5.01 13.67
N ILE A 129 -11.44 5.90 14.62
CA ILE A 129 -12.32 7.05 14.94
C ILE A 129 -11.62 8.31 14.41
N ARG A 130 -12.34 9.13 13.66
CA ARG A 130 -11.82 10.40 13.17
C ARG A 130 -12.51 11.60 13.81
N ILE A 131 -11.71 12.57 14.22
CA ILE A 131 -12.19 13.84 14.75
C ILE A 131 -12.17 14.85 13.61
N PRO A 132 -13.32 15.48 13.28
CA PRO A 132 -13.37 16.50 12.23
C PRO A 132 -12.34 17.62 12.46
N GLY A 133 -11.58 17.96 11.41
CA GLY A 133 -10.54 18.98 11.47
C GLY A 133 -9.20 18.56 12.11
N ILE A 134 -9.15 17.38 12.78
CA ILE A 134 -7.94 16.89 13.44
C ILE A 134 -7.38 15.66 12.70
N GLY A 135 -8.20 14.64 12.44
CA GLY A 135 -7.76 13.41 11.80
C GLY A 135 -8.09 12.15 12.60
N GLY A 136 -7.29 11.09 12.41
CA GLY A 136 -7.44 9.83 13.14
C GLY A 136 -7.15 9.97 14.62
N LEU A 137 -7.93 9.29 15.46
CA LEU A 137 -7.78 9.37 16.92
C LEU A 137 -6.65 8.47 17.43
N TYR A 138 -6.54 7.25 16.93
CA TYR A 138 -5.63 6.26 17.50
C TYR A 138 -5.21 5.20 16.49
N HIS A 139 -3.96 4.78 16.58
CA HIS A 139 -3.45 3.56 15.98
C HIS A 139 -2.50 2.85 16.95
N PRO A 140 -2.51 1.49 17.02
CA PRO A 140 -1.64 0.76 17.95
C PRO A 140 -0.15 1.08 17.81
N ASP A 141 0.35 1.26 16.60
CA ASP A 141 1.77 1.50 16.34
C ASP A 141 2.18 2.97 16.58
N ASP A 142 1.29 3.94 16.31
CA ASP A 142 1.60 5.38 16.38
C ASP A 142 0.94 6.10 17.58
N GLY A 143 0.12 5.40 18.36
CA GLY A 143 -0.58 5.98 19.52
C GLY A 143 -1.71 6.94 19.15
N LEU A 144 -1.86 8.01 19.94
CA LEU A 144 -2.90 9.02 19.72
C LEU A 144 -2.51 10.00 18.61
N PHE A 145 -3.50 10.32 17.77
CA PHE A 145 -3.39 11.29 16.68
C PHE A 145 -2.28 10.97 15.67
N PRO A 146 -2.28 9.76 15.08
CA PRO A 146 -1.27 9.38 14.10
C PRO A 146 -1.26 10.36 12.92
N LYS A 147 -0.10 10.94 12.65
CA LYS A 147 0.09 12.03 11.69
C LYS A 147 -0.36 11.67 10.28
N TYR A 148 -0.10 10.44 9.85
CA TYR A 148 -0.35 9.97 8.47
C TYR A 148 -1.53 8.99 8.41
N SER A 149 -2.61 9.27 9.10
CA SER A 149 -3.75 8.36 9.26
C SER A 149 -4.68 8.24 8.05
N GLY A 150 -4.52 9.05 7.02
CA GLY A 150 -5.33 9.01 5.80
C GLY A 150 -5.28 10.30 5.02
N GLY A 151 -5.17 10.22 3.69
CA GLY A 151 -5.09 11.35 2.78
C GLY A 151 -3.75 11.46 2.06
N LYS A 152 -3.51 12.60 1.40
CA LYS A 152 -2.33 12.89 0.59
C LYS A 152 -1.37 13.80 1.36
N TYR A 153 -0.10 13.40 1.43
CA TYR A 153 0.95 14.12 2.13
C TYR A 153 2.15 14.33 1.20
N ARG A 154 2.61 15.57 1.07
CA ARG A 154 3.87 15.87 0.41
C ARG A 154 4.99 15.68 1.40
N LEU A 155 5.92 14.79 1.10
CA LEU A 155 7.12 14.55 1.89
C LEU A 155 8.33 15.18 1.19
N LYS A 156 9.52 14.95 1.73
CA LYS A 156 10.74 15.62 1.28
C LYS A 156 11.07 15.32 -0.20
N LYS A 157 10.88 14.08 -0.64
CA LYS A 157 11.23 13.64 -2.00
C LYS A 157 10.06 13.16 -2.84
N GLY A 158 8.91 12.92 -2.27
CA GLY A 158 7.78 12.41 -3.02
C GLY A 158 6.45 12.64 -2.33
N THR A 159 5.45 11.94 -2.79
CA THR A 159 4.09 12.02 -2.24
C THR A 159 3.73 10.70 -1.55
N LEU A 160 3.21 10.76 -0.33
CA LEU A 160 2.59 9.63 0.34
C LEU A 160 1.07 9.79 0.30
N ILE A 161 0.38 8.75 -0.15
CA ILE A 161 -1.08 8.65 -0.07
C ILE A 161 -1.41 7.47 0.84
N VAL A 162 -2.16 7.75 1.90
CA VAL A 162 -2.60 6.73 2.86
C VAL A 162 -4.10 6.53 2.72
N SER A 163 -4.50 5.33 2.29
CA SER A 163 -5.89 4.94 2.21
C SER A 163 -6.44 4.55 3.57
N ARG A 164 -7.68 4.92 3.85
CA ARG A 164 -8.41 4.46 5.03
C ARG A 164 -8.92 3.02 4.87
N GLY A 165 -8.88 2.49 3.65
CA GLY A 165 -9.29 1.14 3.31
C GLY A 165 -10.79 0.88 3.39
N LEU A 166 -11.19 -0.30 2.91
CA LEU A 166 -12.59 -0.73 2.86
C LEU A 166 -13.02 -1.52 4.11
N GLY A 167 -12.07 -2.23 4.75
CA GLY A 167 -12.33 -3.11 5.89
C GLY A 167 -12.40 -2.41 7.23
N ASN A 168 -12.92 -3.12 8.23
CA ASN A 168 -12.88 -2.72 9.64
C ASN A 168 -11.77 -3.46 10.38
N HIS A 169 -11.28 -2.86 11.45
CA HIS A 169 -10.32 -3.49 12.35
C HIS A 169 -11.04 -4.07 13.57
N GLY A 170 -11.20 -5.40 13.59
CA GLY A 170 -11.82 -6.11 14.68
C GLY A 170 -13.27 -5.65 14.96
N TRP A 171 -13.59 -5.49 16.25
CA TRP A 171 -14.91 -5.10 16.73
C TRP A 171 -15.10 -3.59 16.91
N ILE A 172 -14.05 -2.80 16.74
CA ILE A 172 -14.12 -1.34 16.89
C ILE A 172 -14.79 -0.74 15.66
N PRO A 173 -15.93 -0.03 15.80
CA PRO A 173 -16.61 0.57 14.67
C PRO A 173 -15.83 1.78 14.13
N ARG A 174 -15.98 2.04 12.84
CA ARG A 174 -15.54 3.29 12.23
C ARG A 174 -16.51 4.41 12.64
N ILE A 175 -15.98 5.49 13.25
CA ILE A 175 -16.75 6.68 13.61
C ILE A 175 -16.19 7.87 12.86
N ASN A 176 -17.02 8.59 12.10
CA ASN A 176 -16.63 9.68 11.18
C ASN A 176 -15.52 9.25 10.21
N ASN A 177 -15.45 7.97 9.87
CA ASN A 177 -14.35 7.36 9.13
C ASN A 177 -14.92 6.36 8.10
N GLN A 178 -15.54 6.87 7.06
CA GLN A 178 -16.14 6.05 6.01
C GLN A 178 -15.09 5.18 5.31
N PRO A 179 -15.43 3.94 4.90
CA PRO A 179 -14.61 3.16 4.00
C PRO A 179 -14.25 3.95 2.75
N GLU A 180 -13.05 3.74 2.23
CA GLU A 180 -12.51 4.54 1.12
C GLU A 180 -11.90 3.66 0.05
N LEU A 181 -12.32 3.89 -1.20
CA LEU A 181 -11.61 3.48 -2.39
C LEU A 181 -10.87 4.70 -2.93
N THR A 182 -9.54 4.67 -2.88
CA THR A 182 -8.72 5.78 -3.35
C THR A 182 -8.52 5.67 -4.85
N VAL A 183 -8.96 6.68 -5.61
CA VAL A 183 -8.70 6.82 -7.05
C VAL A 183 -7.58 7.83 -7.24
N ILE A 184 -6.56 7.47 -8.03
CA ILE A 184 -5.38 8.31 -8.30
C ILE A 184 -5.23 8.44 -9.80
N GLU A 185 -5.19 9.67 -10.28
CA GLU A 185 -4.87 10.00 -11.66
C GLU A 185 -3.43 10.50 -11.71
N LEU A 186 -2.61 9.88 -12.57
CA LEU A 186 -1.26 10.33 -12.89
C LEU A 186 -1.32 11.10 -14.19
N VAL A 187 -0.95 12.37 -14.15
CA VAL A 187 -0.98 13.27 -15.30
C VAL A 187 0.44 13.61 -15.70
N PRO A 188 0.81 13.53 -16.99
CA PRO A 188 2.11 13.99 -17.47
C PRO A 188 2.38 15.44 -17.08
N GLU A 189 3.63 15.79 -16.78
CA GLU A 189 3.99 17.14 -16.33
C GLU A 189 3.62 18.22 -17.33
N ASN A 190 3.69 17.89 -18.63
CA ASN A 190 3.39 18.83 -19.73
C ASN A 190 1.89 19.19 -19.83
N GLU A 191 0.99 18.47 -19.17
CA GLU A 191 -0.45 18.74 -19.19
C GLU A 191 -0.90 19.55 -17.96
N GLN A 192 0.00 19.86 -17.02
CA GLN A 192 -0.33 20.59 -15.79
C GLN A 192 -0.38 22.13 -15.98
N GLU A 193 0.08 22.66 -17.11
CA GLU A 193 0.14 24.11 -17.36
C GLU A 193 -1.13 24.70 -17.99
N GLU A 194 -2.13 23.89 -18.37
CA GLU A 194 -3.36 24.36 -19.06
C GLU A 194 -4.64 24.35 -18.20
N GLY A 195 -4.54 24.23 -16.87
CA GLY A 195 -5.70 24.15 -15.96
C GLY A 195 -5.88 25.36 -15.04
#